data_d0754bd1374785bf49d3267efc3463e8
#
_entry.id   d0754bd1374785bf49d3267efc3463e8
#
_cell.length_a   1.000
_cell.length_b   1.000
_cell.length_c   1.000
_cell.angle_alpha   90.00
_cell.angle_beta   90.00
_cell.angle_gamma   90.00
#
_symmetry.space_group_name_H-M   'P 1'
#
loop_
_entity.id
_entity.type
_entity.pdbx_description
1 polymer ?
#
loop_
_entity_poly.entity_id
_entity_poly.type
_entity_poly.pdbx_seq_one_letter_code
_entity_poly.pdbx_strand_id
1 'polypeptide(L)'
;MKKLCFVGGMDKLDIIKYVATIIRGATMEQKSCLIVDFTEVQKTRYIIPSIEISRPAKGQKYITTEAKVDIAVGYSNYNELVQEGILENMSDTEKKYDFVFFDVDNKEALALIPLGVEDKVFMMTTLDIYSLEKAVEAFAGYNSDGEIYRVIFGKKITSQSMNYISYLTKDLNIRYEEHIITFPYDNGDLTIIYENQRARRLNLRPFSSQFKTALSSLVELVDNTMIREVSRYMKILEKN
;
A
#
# COMPACT_ATOMS: atom_id res chain seq x y z
N MET A 1 14.24 6.21 6.80
CA MET A 1 12.94 6.22 6.12
C MET A 1 12.97 5.16 5.03
N LYS A 2 12.06 4.19 5.12
CA LYS A 2 11.88 3.13 4.12
C LYS A 2 10.66 3.45 3.27
N LYS A 3 10.80 3.37 1.96
CA LYS A 3 9.73 3.65 1.00
C LYS A 3 9.15 2.34 0.46
N LEU A 4 7.84 2.29 0.37
CA LEU A 4 7.08 1.12 -0.02
C LEU A 4 6.08 1.54 -1.10
N CYS A 5 6.30 1.13 -2.34
CA CYS A 5 5.43 1.46 -3.46
C CYS A 5 4.48 0.30 -3.75
N PHE A 6 3.19 0.58 -3.72
CA PHE A 6 2.12 -0.35 -4.08
C PHE A 6 1.55 0.09 -5.43
N VAL A 7 1.92 -0.63 -6.48
CA VAL A 7 1.72 -0.23 -7.87
C VAL A 7 0.68 -1.10 -8.54
N GLY A 8 -0.34 -0.51 -9.15
CA GLY A 8 -1.38 -1.23 -9.90
C GLY A 8 -2.71 -0.50 -10.00
N GLY A 9 -3.57 -0.93 -10.91
CA GLY A 9 -4.86 -0.29 -11.21
C GLY A 9 -6.03 -0.69 -10.31
N MET A 10 -5.83 -1.65 -9.39
CA MET A 10 -6.87 -2.03 -8.44
C MET A 10 -6.95 -1.07 -7.25
N ASP A 11 -8.06 -1.12 -6.52
CA ASP A 11 -8.19 -0.44 -5.24
C ASP A 11 -7.36 -1.16 -4.17
N LYS A 12 -6.32 -0.52 -3.68
CA LYS A 12 -5.37 -1.10 -2.74
C LYS A 12 -5.18 -0.27 -1.47
N LEU A 13 -5.83 0.90 -1.40
CA LEU A 13 -5.67 1.83 -0.28
C LEU A 13 -5.98 1.21 1.08
N ASP A 14 -7.05 0.41 1.21
CA ASP A 14 -7.40 -0.22 2.48
C ASP A 14 -6.36 -1.26 2.91
N ILE A 15 -5.79 -2.01 1.98
CA ILE A 15 -4.70 -2.96 2.28
C ILE A 15 -3.45 -2.20 2.75
N ILE A 16 -3.11 -1.10 2.10
CA ILE A 16 -1.99 -0.24 2.51
C ILE A 16 -2.23 0.31 3.94
N LYS A 17 -3.45 0.77 4.23
CA LYS A 17 -3.85 1.22 5.58
C LYS A 17 -3.70 0.11 6.62
N TYR A 18 -4.09 -1.13 6.30
CA TYR A 18 -3.95 -2.27 7.20
C TYR A 18 -2.48 -2.59 7.48
N VAL A 19 -1.66 -2.64 6.44
CA VAL A 19 -0.21 -2.87 6.57
C VAL A 19 0.43 -1.79 7.44
N ALA A 20 0.18 -0.51 7.14
CA ALA A 20 0.74 0.61 7.90
C ALA A 20 0.27 0.61 9.37
N THR A 21 -1.02 0.32 9.62
CA THR A 21 -1.58 0.23 10.98
C THR A 21 -0.95 -0.91 11.77
N ILE A 22 -0.72 -2.06 11.15
CA ILE A 22 -0.11 -3.22 11.80
C ILE A 22 1.36 -2.92 12.12
N ILE A 23 2.13 -2.38 11.17
CA ILE A 23 3.53 -1.99 11.40
C ILE A 23 3.62 -0.98 12.55
N ARG A 24 2.78 0.05 12.50
CA ARG A 24 2.73 1.08 13.54
C ARG A 24 2.42 0.52 14.93
N GLY A 25 1.46 -0.41 15.01
CA GLY A 25 1.01 -0.98 16.27
C GLY A 25 1.88 -2.12 16.79
N ALA A 26 2.60 -2.82 15.93
CA ALA A 26 3.46 -3.93 16.30
C ALA A 26 4.75 -3.45 16.98
N THR A 27 5.23 -2.26 16.67
CA THR A 27 6.50 -1.75 17.20
C THR A 27 6.33 -1.07 18.56
N MET A 28 7.14 -1.46 19.54
CA MET A 28 7.19 -0.80 20.85
C MET A 28 7.65 0.67 20.73
N GLU A 29 8.54 0.95 19.81
CA GLU A 29 9.08 2.29 19.53
C GLU A 29 8.12 3.17 18.72
N GLN A 30 6.94 2.63 18.41
CA GLN A 30 5.91 3.34 17.66
C GLN A 30 6.40 3.98 16.35
N LYS A 31 6.93 3.16 15.43
CA LYS A 31 7.40 3.61 14.11
C LYS A 31 6.41 4.58 13.45
N SER A 32 6.92 5.70 12.98
CA SER A 32 6.11 6.70 12.29
C SER A 32 5.83 6.28 10.85
N CYS A 33 4.55 6.32 10.46
CA CYS A 33 4.09 5.86 9.16
C CYS A 33 3.32 6.98 8.43
N LEU A 34 3.62 7.17 7.16
CA LEU A 34 2.89 8.05 6.25
C LEU A 34 2.34 7.25 5.07
N ILE A 35 1.07 7.43 4.74
CA ILE A 35 0.45 6.95 3.50
C ILE A 35 0.28 8.13 2.56
N VAL A 36 0.63 7.92 1.28
CA VAL A 36 0.48 8.92 0.22
C VAL A 36 -0.23 8.27 -0.96
N ASP A 37 -1.29 8.90 -1.44
CA ASP A 37 -2.08 8.45 -2.58
C ASP A 37 -1.72 9.27 -3.82
N PHE A 38 -0.90 8.69 -4.70
CA PHE A 38 -0.51 9.25 -5.99
C PHE A 38 -1.33 8.67 -7.15
N THR A 39 -2.46 8.02 -6.85
CA THR A 39 -3.34 7.53 -7.90
C THR A 39 -4.06 8.68 -8.62
N GLU A 40 -4.47 8.45 -9.88
CA GLU A 40 -5.21 9.43 -10.67
C GLU A 40 -6.51 9.86 -9.98
N VAL A 41 -7.18 8.92 -9.32
CA VAL A 41 -8.48 9.15 -8.64
C VAL A 41 -8.29 9.81 -7.27
N GLN A 42 -7.18 9.55 -6.58
CA GLN A 42 -6.91 9.99 -5.21
C GLN A 42 -8.07 9.68 -4.25
N LYS A 43 -8.34 8.39 -4.06
CA LYS A 43 -9.45 7.90 -3.21
C LYS A 43 -9.40 8.40 -1.78
N THR A 44 -8.22 8.71 -1.25
CA THR A 44 -8.03 9.32 0.07
C THR A 44 -8.90 10.55 0.28
N ARG A 45 -9.16 11.33 -0.76
CA ARG A 45 -10.04 12.52 -0.70
C ARG A 45 -11.49 12.21 -0.36
N TYR A 46 -11.93 10.97 -0.63
CA TYR A 46 -13.33 10.53 -0.43
C TYR A 46 -13.50 9.70 0.83
N ILE A 47 -12.48 8.92 1.18
CA ILE A 47 -12.53 7.94 2.26
C ILE A 47 -12.10 8.56 3.57
N ILE A 48 -11.13 9.48 3.52
CA ILE A 48 -10.56 10.13 4.69
C ILE A 48 -11.06 11.57 4.74
N PRO A 49 -12.06 11.86 5.57
CA PRO A 49 -12.58 13.22 5.67
C PRO A 49 -11.52 14.12 6.29
N SER A 50 -11.47 15.36 5.81
CA SER A 50 -10.87 16.45 6.55
C SER A 50 -11.58 16.62 7.89
N ILE A 51 -10.86 17.13 8.86
CA ILE A 51 -11.27 17.20 10.28
C ILE A 51 -12.64 17.89 10.50
N GLU A 52 -13.20 18.62 9.55
CA GLU A 52 -14.47 19.33 9.66
C GLU A 52 -15.33 19.17 8.40
N ILE A 53 -16.40 18.43 8.54
CA ILE A 53 -17.73 18.50 7.89
C ILE A 53 -17.82 18.84 6.38
N SER A 54 -16.90 19.52 5.77
CA SER A 54 -16.90 19.82 4.34
C SER A 54 -15.86 18.98 3.59
N ARG A 55 -16.28 18.33 2.50
CA ARG A 55 -15.35 17.67 1.60
C ARG A 55 -14.29 18.67 1.15
N PRO A 56 -12.99 18.34 1.26
CA PRO A 56 -11.93 19.23 0.81
C PRO A 56 -12.17 19.61 -0.65
N ALA A 57 -11.98 20.88 -0.98
CA ALA A 57 -12.06 21.32 -2.36
C ALA A 57 -11.06 20.54 -3.22
N LYS A 58 -11.43 20.31 -4.49
CA LYS A 58 -10.50 19.68 -5.45
C LYS A 58 -9.20 20.49 -5.49
N GLY A 59 -8.06 19.83 -5.22
CA GLY A 59 -6.74 20.49 -5.17
C GLY A 59 -6.29 20.90 -3.77
N GLN A 60 -7.11 20.80 -2.74
CA GLN A 60 -6.68 21.06 -1.35
C GLN A 60 -5.75 19.93 -0.88
N LYS A 61 -4.58 20.32 -0.34
CA LYS A 61 -3.60 19.43 0.25
C LYS A 61 -3.65 19.52 1.77
N TYR A 62 -3.59 18.40 2.45
CA TYR A 62 -3.53 18.34 3.92
C TYR A 62 -2.99 17.00 4.39
N ILE A 63 -2.56 16.96 5.65
CA ILE A 63 -2.24 15.73 6.36
C ILE A 63 -3.28 15.50 7.43
N THR A 64 -3.74 14.27 7.53
CA THR A 64 -4.63 13.83 8.60
C THR A 64 -4.10 12.54 9.21
N THR A 65 -4.60 12.15 10.38
CA THR A 65 -4.16 10.94 11.08
C THR A 65 -5.34 10.01 11.29
N GLU A 66 -5.23 8.76 10.88
CA GLU A 66 -6.20 7.69 11.13
C GLU A 66 -5.48 6.46 11.72
N ALA A 67 -5.99 5.91 12.82
CA ALA A 67 -5.37 4.79 13.53
C ALA A 67 -3.87 5.02 13.85
N LYS A 68 -3.50 6.26 14.15
CA LYS A 68 -2.12 6.72 14.42
C LYS A 68 -1.17 6.63 13.20
N VAL A 69 -1.69 6.50 12.01
CA VAL A 69 -0.97 6.58 10.75
C VAL A 69 -1.31 7.90 10.09
N ASP A 70 -0.30 8.65 9.66
CA ASP A 70 -0.50 9.88 8.93
C ASP A 70 -0.82 9.60 7.46
N ILE A 71 -1.71 10.40 6.89
CA ILE A 71 -2.16 10.26 5.51
C ILE A 71 -2.09 11.61 4.83
N ALA A 72 -1.27 11.69 3.78
CA ALA A 72 -1.13 12.87 2.94
C ALA A 72 -2.17 12.82 1.83
N VAL A 73 -3.06 13.81 1.81
CA VAL A 73 -4.19 13.89 0.87
C VAL A 73 -3.97 15.05 -0.10
N GLY A 74 -4.19 14.80 -1.38
CA GLY A 74 -4.16 15.85 -2.39
C GLY A 74 -2.81 16.09 -3.07
N TYR A 75 -1.79 15.32 -2.72
CA TYR A 75 -0.48 15.34 -3.37
C TYR A 75 -0.51 14.45 -4.61
N SER A 76 0.09 14.90 -5.70
CA SER A 76 0.07 14.18 -6.99
C SER A 76 1.38 13.46 -7.29
N ASN A 77 2.50 13.87 -6.68
CA ASN A 77 3.81 13.27 -6.90
C ASN A 77 4.78 13.54 -5.74
N TYR A 78 5.93 12.86 -5.78
CA TYR A 78 6.95 12.93 -4.74
C TYR A 78 7.55 14.33 -4.57
N ASN A 79 7.74 15.08 -5.66
CA ASN A 79 8.35 16.40 -5.61
C ASN A 79 7.49 17.41 -4.81
N GLU A 80 6.17 17.28 -4.87
CA GLU A 80 5.27 18.10 -4.08
C GLU A 80 5.44 17.87 -2.57
N LEU A 81 5.66 16.62 -2.15
CA LEU A 81 5.93 16.31 -0.73
C LEU A 81 7.24 16.91 -0.24
N VAL A 82 8.28 16.87 -1.10
CA VAL A 82 9.59 17.44 -0.77
C VAL A 82 9.50 18.96 -0.70
N GLN A 83 8.87 19.61 -1.67
CA GLN A 83 8.72 21.06 -1.71
C GLN A 83 7.96 21.62 -0.50
N GLU A 84 6.99 20.89 0.01
CA GLU A 84 6.22 21.28 1.19
C GLU A 84 6.85 20.78 2.52
N GLY A 85 8.03 20.17 2.49
CA GLY A 85 8.74 19.72 3.69
C GLY A 85 8.02 18.62 4.47
N ILE A 86 7.19 17.79 3.79
CA ILE A 86 6.35 16.79 4.47
C ILE A 86 7.21 15.63 5.00
N LEU A 87 8.29 15.30 4.31
CA LEU A 87 9.13 14.13 4.59
C LEU A 87 10.27 14.40 5.56
N GLU A 88 10.54 15.69 5.86
CA GLU A 88 11.66 16.14 6.69
C GLU A 88 11.16 16.92 7.91
N ASN A 89 11.90 16.84 9.01
CA ASN A 89 11.66 17.73 10.15
C ASN A 89 12.27 19.10 9.87
N MET A 90 11.52 20.17 10.13
CA MET A 90 11.96 21.56 9.88
C MET A 90 13.20 21.99 10.70
N SER A 91 13.56 21.25 11.74
CA SER A 91 14.64 21.61 12.67
C SER A 91 15.91 20.76 12.56
N ASP A 92 15.87 19.62 11.87
CA ASP A 92 16.98 18.69 11.79
C ASP A 92 16.96 17.89 10.48
N THR A 93 18.14 17.40 10.08
CA THR A 93 18.32 16.42 9.00
C THR A 93 17.64 15.06 9.29
N GLU A 94 16.84 14.94 10.34
CA GLU A 94 16.13 13.74 10.71
C GLU A 94 14.83 13.58 9.89
N LYS A 95 14.67 12.40 9.35
CA LYS A 95 13.47 12.01 8.59
C LYS A 95 12.26 11.94 9.53
N LYS A 96 11.18 12.59 9.16
CA LYS A 96 9.95 12.63 9.96
C LYS A 96 9.27 11.27 10.08
N TYR A 97 9.43 10.38 9.08
CA TYR A 97 8.78 9.07 9.02
C TYR A 97 9.80 7.94 8.90
N ASP A 98 9.53 6.83 9.61
CA ASP A 98 10.26 5.57 9.46
C ASP A 98 9.87 4.87 8.17
N PHE A 99 8.55 4.87 7.87
CA PHE A 99 7.96 4.24 6.68
C PHE A 99 7.07 5.22 5.91
N VAL A 100 7.20 5.21 4.59
CA VAL A 100 6.30 5.91 3.68
C VAL A 100 5.72 4.93 2.67
N PHE A 101 4.41 4.86 2.62
CA PHE A 101 3.63 3.97 1.77
C PHE A 101 3.03 4.77 0.63
N PHE A 102 3.40 4.45 -0.59
CA PHE A 102 2.89 5.10 -1.80
C PHE A 102 1.88 4.21 -2.50
N ASP A 103 0.66 4.70 -2.69
CA ASP A 103 -0.34 4.12 -3.56
C ASP A 103 -0.19 4.73 -4.95
N VAL A 104 0.15 3.91 -5.96
CA VAL A 104 0.54 4.38 -7.30
C VAL A 104 -0.18 3.58 -8.39
N ASP A 105 -0.73 4.26 -9.40
CA ASP A 105 -1.39 3.62 -10.55
C ASP A 105 -0.91 4.14 -11.91
N ASN A 106 0.11 5.01 -11.91
CA ASN A 106 0.64 5.63 -13.12
C ASN A 106 2.17 5.71 -13.12
N LYS A 107 2.77 5.67 -14.30
CA LYS A 107 4.23 5.63 -14.49
C LYS A 107 4.92 6.94 -14.11
N GLU A 108 4.23 8.07 -14.28
CA GLU A 108 4.77 9.40 -14.00
C GLU A 108 5.05 9.57 -12.51
N ALA A 109 4.10 9.17 -11.66
CA ALA A 109 4.29 9.22 -10.22
C ALA A 109 5.35 8.20 -9.75
N LEU A 110 5.34 6.98 -10.29
CA LEU A 110 6.32 5.94 -9.94
C LEU A 110 7.75 6.39 -10.27
N ALA A 111 7.97 6.97 -11.44
CA ALA A 111 9.29 7.42 -11.91
C ALA A 111 9.90 8.54 -11.04
N LEU A 112 9.06 9.32 -10.35
CA LEU A 112 9.52 10.43 -9.50
C LEU A 112 9.88 10.00 -8.07
N ILE A 113 9.56 8.78 -7.65
CA ILE A 113 9.88 8.29 -6.32
C ILE A 113 11.34 7.80 -6.31
N PRO A 114 12.26 8.44 -5.56
CA PRO A 114 13.65 8.00 -5.49
C PRO A 114 13.77 6.75 -4.61
N LEU A 115 13.79 5.58 -5.23
CA LEU A 115 13.90 4.29 -4.55
C LEU A 115 15.36 3.89 -4.34
N GLY A 116 15.68 3.41 -3.15
CA GLY A 116 16.97 2.86 -2.75
C GLY A 116 16.90 1.34 -2.52
N VAL A 117 18.03 0.75 -2.13
CA VAL A 117 18.19 -0.72 -1.95
C VAL A 117 17.24 -1.29 -0.88
N GLU A 118 16.96 -0.52 0.16
CA GLU A 118 16.09 -0.95 1.28
C GLU A 118 14.59 -0.76 0.98
N ASP A 119 14.26 -0.04 -0.08
CA ASP A 119 12.89 0.24 -0.47
C ASP A 119 12.28 -0.97 -1.18
N LYS A 120 10.96 -1.09 -1.19
CA LYS A 120 10.27 -2.23 -1.80
C LYS A 120 9.14 -1.78 -2.72
N VAL A 121 8.99 -2.53 -3.79
CA VAL A 121 7.93 -2.30 -4.79
C VAL A 121 7.06 -3.54 -4.88
N PHE A 122 5.76 -3.34 -4.74
CA PHE A 122 4.73 -4.37 -4.80
C PHE A 122 3.85 -4.12 -6.03
N MET A 123 3.83 -5.07 -6.96
CA MET A 123 2.86 -5.09 -8.05
C MET A 123 1.57 -5.72 -7.54
N MET A 124 0.51 -4.92 -7.42
CA MET A 124 -0.79 -5.35 -6.90
C MET A 124 -1.83 -5.41 -8.01
N THR A 125 -2.36 -6.60 -8.26
CA THR A 125 -3.33 -6.82 -9.34
C THR A 125 -4.43 -7.78 -8.90
N THR A 126 -5.58 -7.66 -9.56
CA THR A 126 -6.55 -8.76 -9.67
C THR A 126 -6.22 -9.58 -10.90
N LEU A 127 -7.03 -10.59 -11.21
CA LEU A 127 -6.87 -11.40 -12.42
C LEU A 127 -7.66 -10.87 -13.63
N ASP A 128 -8.34 -9.73 -13.49
CA ASP A 128 -9.01 -9.10 -14.62
C ASP A 128 -8.02 -8.32 -15.52
N ILE A 129 -8.40 -8.24 -16.79
CA ILE A 129 -7.54 -7.65 -17.84
C ILE A 129 -7.21 -6.19 -17.54
N TYR A 130 -8.19 -5.40 -17.09
CA TYR A 130 -7.99 -3.98 -16.82
C TYR A 130 -6.96 -3.76 -15.71
N SER A 131 -7.06 -4.50 -14.61
CA SER A 131 -6.12 -4.40 -13.49
C SER A 131 -4.69 -4.78 -13.90
N LEU A 132 -4.56 -5.83 -14.74
CA LEU A 132 -3.26 -6.29 -15.25
C LEU A 132 -2.65 -5.28 -16.21
N GLU A 133 -3.40 -4.79 -17.18
CA GLU A 133 -2.94 -3.79 -18.15
C GLU A 133 -2.53 -2.48 -17.48
N LYS A 134 -3.31 -2.00 -16.53
CA LYS A 134 -2.97 -0.82 -15.72
C LYS A 134 -1.68 -1.00 -14.91
N ALA A 135 -1.44 -2.18 -14.37
CA ALA A 135 -0.17 -2.45 -13.69
C ALA A 135 1.01 -2.43 -14.66
N VAL A 136 0.86 -3.04 -15.85
CA VAL A 136 1.88 -3.02 -16.92
C VAL A 136 2.17 -1.58 -17.35
N GLU A 137 1.13 -0.77 -17.57
CA GLU A 137 1.26 0.65 -17.94
C GLU A 137 2.01 1.45 -16.86
N ALA A 138 1.70 1.22 -15.58
CA ALA A 138 2.37 1.89 -14.47
C ALA A 138 3.87 1.54 -14.37
N PHE A 139 4.25 0.32 -14.76
CA PHE A 139 5.65 -0.12 -14.82
C PHE A 139 6.35 0.21 -16.14
N ALA A 140 5.67 0.80 -17.13
CA ALA A 140 6.29 1.14 -18.40
C ALA A 140 7.42 2.17 -18.21
N GLY A 141 8.64 1.75 -18.55
CA GLY A 141 9.85 2.57 -18.36
C GLY A 141 10.43 2.55 -16.95
N TYR A 142 9.83 1.80 -16.03
CA TYR A 142 10.42 1.55 -14.71
C TYR A 142 11.71 0.73 -14.87
N ASN A 143 12.78 1.21 -14.28
CA ASN A 143 14.08 0.54 -14.31
C ASN A 143 14.67 0.58 -12.90
N SER A 144 14.76 -0.56 -12.26
CA SER A 144 15.38 -0.70 -10.94
C SER A 144 16.08 -2.05 -10.85
N ASP A 145 17.21 -2.08 -10.16
CA ASP A 145 17.92 -3.33 -9.84
C ASP A 145 17.20 -4.16 -8.77
N GLY A 146 16.21 -3.58 -8.09
CA GLY A 146 15.42 -4.24 -7.05
C GLY A 146 14.41 -5.23 -7.60
N GLU A 147 14.09 -6.24 -6.80
CA GLU A 147 13.05 -7.21 -7.09
C GLU A 147 11.66 -6.63 -6.80
N ILE A 148 10.69 -7.01 -7.62
CA ILE A 148 9.29 -6.62 -7.47
C ILE A 148 8.51 -7.78 -6.86
N TYR A 149 7.83 -7.49 -5.76
CA TYR A 149 6.96 -8.45 -5.09
C TYR A 149 5.59 -8.47 -5.74
N ARG A 150 5.09 -9.67 -6.08
CA ARG A 150 3.76 -9.82 -6.69
C ARG A 150 2.71 -10.09 -5.63
N VAL A 151 1.66 -9.29 -5.64
CA VAL A 151 0.47 -9.44 -4.78
C VAL A 151 -0.75 -9.57 -5.67
N ILE A 152 -1.38 -10.73 -5.68
CA ILE A 152 -2.49 -11.05 -6.58
C ILE A 152 -3.77 -11.27 -5.76
N PHE A 153 -4.81 -10.55 -6.14
CA PHE A 153 -6.16 -10.72 -5.58
C PHE A 153 -6.96 -11.67 -6.45
N GLY A 154 -7.21 -12.86 -5.92
CA GLY A 154 -7.94 -13.88 -6.65
C GLY A 154 -8.25 -15.09 -5.79
N LYS A 155 -9.41 -15.70 -6.03
CA LYS A 155 -9.83 -16.90 -5.29
C LYS A 155 -8.95 -18.12 -5.62
N LYS A 156 -8.46 -18.19 -6.86
CA LYS A 156 -7.60 -19.28 -7.35
C LYS A 156 -6.71 -18.75 -8.48
N ILE A 157 -5.41 -18.87 -8.30
CA ILE A 157 -4.45 -18.60 -9.36
C ILE A 157 -4.16 -19.91 -10.09
N THR A 158 -4.41 -19.92 -11.41
CA THR A 158 -4.13 -21.08 -12.28
C THR A 158 -2.81 -20.86 -13.03
N SER A 159 -2.24 -21.96 -13.55
CA SER A 159 -1.06 -21.86 -14.44
C SER A 159 -1.37 -20.98 -15.67
N GLN A 160 -2.60 -21.04 -16.18
CA GLN A 160 -3.02 -20.20 -17.30
C GLN A 160 -3.01 -18.71 -16.94
N SER A 161 -3.50 -18.34 -15.73
CA SER A 161 -3.44 -16.97 -15.24
C SER A 161 -2.00 -16.50 -15.11
N MET A 162 -1.12 -17.33 -14.58
CA MET A 162 0.30 -16.99 -14.44
C MET A 162 1.01 -16.85 -15.80
N ASN A 163 0.69 -17.72 -16.77
CA ASN A 163 1.22 -17.60 -18.13
C ASN A 163 0.77 -16.29 -18.79
N TYR A 164 -0.49 -15.87 -18.57
CA TYR A 164 -1.01 -14.63 -19.09
C TYR A 164 -0.31 -13.40 -18.46
N ILE A 165 -0.14 -13.39 -17.14
CA ILE A 165 0.63 -12.34 -16.44
C ILE A 165 2.07 -12.28 -17.00
N SER A 166 2.73 -13.42 -17.14
CA SER A 166 4.09 -13.48 -17.68
C SER A 166 4.17 -12.97 -19.13
N TYR A 167 3.14 -13.24 -19.93
CA TYR A 167 3.03 -12.74 -21.29
C TYR A 167 2.90 -11.21 -21.32
N LEU A 168 2.04 -10.63 -20.49
CA LEU A 168 1.84 -9.18 -20.44
C LEU A 168 3.07 -8.42 -19.93
N THR A 169 3.81 -9.04 -19.03
CA THR A 169 4.98 -8.39 -18.38
C THR A 169 6.32 -8.71 -19.03
N LYS A 170 6.34 -9.49 -20.12
CA LYS A 170 7.58 -9.98 -20.76
C LYS A 170 8.51 -8.87 -21.27
N ASP A 171 7.92 -7.74 -21.68
CA ASP A 171 8.66 -6.60 -22.26
C ASP A 171 9.05 -5.56 -21.18
N LEU A 172 8.66 -5.79 -19.93
CA LEU A 172 9.08 -4.96 -18.80
C LEU A 172 10.49 -5.37 -18.34
N ASN A 173 11.37 -4.40 -18.14
CA ASN A 173 12.71 -4.64 -17.60
C ASN A 173 12.68 -4.72 -16.08
N ILE A 174 11.97 -5.75 -15.56
CA ILE A 174 11.78 -5.96 -14.11
C ILE A 174 12.08 -7.39 -13.71
N ARG A 175 12.62 -7.56 -12.52
CA ARG A 175 12.80 -8.88 -11.90
C ARG A 175 11.75 -9.09 -10.84
N TYR A 176 11.13 -10.26 -10.84
CA TYR A 176 10.14 -10.63 -9.86
C TYR A 176 10.75 -11.52 -8.78
N GLU A 177 10.36 -11.22 -7.53
CA GLU A 177 10.52 -12.15 -6.42
C GLU A 177 9.72 -13.45 -6.72
N GLU A 178 10.28 -14.61 -6.37
CA GLU A 178 9.62 -15.91 -6.65
C GLU A 178 8.32 -16.06 -5.88
N HIS A 179 8.31 -15.59 -4.64
CA HIS A 179 7.14 -15.70 -3.77
C HIS A 179 6.01 -14.75 -4.19
N ILE A 180 4.82 -15.33 -4.36
CA ILE A 180 3.60 -14.56 -4.69
C ILE A 180 2.68 -14.56 -3.48
N ILE A 181 2.27 -13.37 -3.03
CA ILE A 181 1.22 -13.24 -2.03
C ILE A 181 -0.14 -13.26 -2.72
N THR A 182 -1.02 -14.16 -2.27
CA THR A 182 -2.37 -14.26 -2.80
C THR A 182 -3.39 -13.85 -1.74
N PHE A 183 -4.11 -12.78 -2.00
CA PHE A 183 -5.29 -12.42 -1.21
C PHE A 183 -6.53 -13.08 -1.76
N PRO A 184 -7.40 -13.67 -0.94
CA PRO A 184 -8.70 -14.12 -1.39
C PRO A 184 -9.51 -12.93 -1.90
N TYR A 185 -10.11 -13.08 -3.07
CA TYR A 185 -11.02 -12.09 -3.64
C TYR A 185 -12.43 -12.66 -3.58
N ASP A 186 -13.02 -12.64 -2.40
CA ASP A 186 -14.39 -13.09 -2.18
C ASP A 186 -15.25 -12.00 -1.55
N ASN A 187 -16.54 -12.16 -1.68
CA ASN A 187 -17.50 -11.16 -1.22
C ASN A 187 -17.50 -10.98 0.30
N GLY A 188 -17.12 -12.02 1.06
CA GLY A 188 -17.06 -11.97 2.52
C GLY A 188 -15.99 -11.00 3.00
N ASP A 189 -14.76 -11.20 2.60
CA ASP A 189 -13.64 -10.34 3.00
C ASP A 189 -13.80 -8.91 2.45
N LEU A 190 -14.31 -8.74 1.21
CA LEU A 190 -14.61 -7.42 0.65
C LEU A 190 -15.65 -6.65 1.46
N THR A 191 -16.70 -7.33 1.91
CA THR A 191 -17.72 -6.72 2.77
C THR A 191 -17.10 -6.20 4.07
N ILE A 192 -16.20 -6.98 4.68
CA ILE A 192 -15.50 -6.60 5.91
C ILE A 192 -14.58 -5.39 5.67
N ILE A 193 -13.90 -5.32 4.53
CA ILE A 193 -13.11 -4.14 4.15
C ILE A 193 -14.00 -2.89 4.15
N TYR A 194 -15.17 -2.94 3.52
CA TYR A 194 -16.10 -1.81 3.47
C TYR A 194 -16.68 -1.44 4.86
N GLU A 195 -16.93 -2.42 5.70
CA GLU A 195 -17.39 -2.19 7.08
C GLU A 195 -16.30 -1.52 7.92
N ASN A 196 -15.06 -1.99 7.84
CA ASN A 196 -13.91 -1.39 8.50
C ASN A 196 -13.68 0.06 8.02
N GLN A 197 -13.81 0.30 6.72
CA GLN A 197 -13.69 1.63 6.12
C GLN A 197 -14.73 2.60 6.69
N ARG A 198 -16.02 2.19 6.73
CA ARG A 198 -17.10 3.00 7.32
C ARG A 198 -16.91 3.25 8.81
N ALA A 199 -16.47 2.22 9.55
CA ALA A 199 -16.22 2.30 10.97
C ALA A 199 -14.90 3.00 11.33
N ARG A 200 -14.04 3.31 10.35
CA ARG A 200 -12.71 3.90 10.50
C ARG A 200 -11.83 3.16 11.52
N ARG A 201 -11.91 1.85 11.50
CA ARG A 201 -11.13 0.99 12.39
C ARG A 201 -10.67 -0.25 11.64
N LEU A 202 -9.59 -0.85 12.10
CA LEU A 202 -9.16 -2.16 11.64
C LEU A 202 -9.64 -3.22 12.65
N ASN A 203 -10.63 -4.00 12.22
CA ASN A 203 -11.06 -5.20 12.94
C ASN A 203 -10.72 -6.43 12.08
N LEU A 204 -9.78 -7.25 12.53
CA LEU A 204 -9.36 -8.46 11.82
C LEU A 204 -10.20 -9.68 12.13
N ARG A 205 -11.01 -9.65 13.21
CA ARG A 205 -11.77 -10.83 13.68
C ARG A 205 -12.62 -11.49 12.59
N PRO A 206 -13.44 -10.74 11.80
CA PRO A 206 -14.35 -11.34 10.85
C PRO A 206 -13.69 -11.82 9.55
N PHE A 207 -12.44 -11.41 9.26
CA PHE A 207 -11.75 -11.83 8.03
C PHE A 207 -11.46 -13.33 8.00
N SER A 208 -11.42 -13.88 6.79
CA SER A 208 -10.99 -15.26 6.56
C SER A 208 -9.57 -15.51 7.05
N SER A 209 -9.25 -16.75 7.39
CA SER A 209 -7.88 -17.14 7.75
C SER A 209 -6.90 -16.89 6.61
N GLN A 210 -7.33 -17.10 5.37
CA GLN A 210 -6.53 -16.87 4.17
C GLN A 210 -6.18 -15.39 4.01
N PHE A 211 -7.15 -14.49 4.21
CA PHE A 211 -6.89 -13.05 4.18
C PHE A 211 -5.89 -12.62 5.25
N LYS A 212 -6.07 -13.10 6.47
CA LYS A 212 -5.15 -12.80 7.60
C LYS A 212 -3.73 -13.31 7.33
N THR A 213 -3.60 -14.50 6.77
CA THR A 213 -2.30 -15.06 6.39
C THR A 213 -1.64 -14.21 5.30
N ALA A 214 -2.37 -13.85 4.24
CA ALA A 214 -1.83 -13.00 3.18
C ALA A 214 -1.39 -11.62 3.71
N LEU A 215 -2.19 -11.03 4.60
CA LEU A 215 -1.85 -9.76 5.24
C LEU A 215 -0.60 -9.86 6.12
N SER A 216 -0.47 -10.95 6.92
CA SER A 216 0.74 -11.22 7.71
C SER A 216 1.97 -11.33 6.82
N SER A 217 1.90 -12.13 5.75
CA SER A 217 3.00 -12.31 4.80
C SER A 217 3.39 -10.98 4.13
N LEU A 218 2.42 -10.13 3.79
CA LEU A 218 2.71 -8.81 3.22
C LEU A 218 3.43 -7.90 4.23
N VAL A 219 3.01 -7.89 5.49
CA VAL A 219 3.66 -7.11 6.56
C VAL A 219 5.08 -7.64 6.83
N GLU A 220 5.27 -8.96 6.86
CA GLU A 220 6.58 -9.59 7.03
C GLU A 220 7.56 -9.25 5.89
N LEU A 221 7.06 -9.13 4.66
CA LEU A 221 7.87 -8.64 3.54
C LEU A 221 8.27 -7.19 3.70
N VAL A 222 7.43 -6.34 4.31
CA VAL A 222 7.79 -4.94 4.57
C VAL A 222 8.89 -4.84 5.61
N ASP A 223 8.78 -5.59 6.70
CA ASP A 223 9.81 -5.64 7.75
C ASP A 223 9.88 -7.02 8.39
N ASN A 224 10.88 -7.79 8.01
CA ASN A 224 11.10 -9.15 8.51
C ASN A 224 11.68 -9.20 9.95
N THR A 225 12.07 -8.08 10.51
CA THR A 225 12.62 -8.04 11.88
C THR A 225 11.54 -8.13 12.96
N MET A 226 10.27 -7.90 12.59
CA MET A 226 9.14 -7.75 13.52
C MET A 226 8.11 -8.88 13.45
N ILE A 227 8.46 -10.06 12.96
CA ILE A 227 7.48 -11.16 12.73
C ILE A 227 6.70 -11.52 14.01
N ARG A 228 7.37 -11.60 15.15
CA ARG A 228 6.71 -11.95 16.43
C ARG A 228 5.76 -10.86 16.92
N GLU A 229 6.19 -9.62 16.83
CA GLU A 229 5.44 -8.42 17.22
C GLU A 229 4.21 -8.25 16.32
N VAL A 230 4.35 -8.43 15.02
CA VAL A 230 3.27 -8.43 14.03
C VAL A 230 2.22 -9.48 14.39
N SER A 231 2.63 -10.74 14.59
CA SER A 231 1.72 -11.82 14.97
C SER A 231 0.98 -11.54 16.28
N ARG A 232 1.66 -10.94 17.26
CA ARG A 232 1.06 -10.53 18.54
C ARG A 232 0.04 -9.42 18.35
N TYR A 233 0.38 -8.40 17.57
CA TYR A 233 -0.49 -7.25 17.34
C TYR A 233 -1.73 -7.63 16.52
N MET A 234 -1.58 -8.46 15.49
CA MET A 234 -2.71 -8.99 14.73
C MET A 234 -3.72 -9.73 15.63
N LYS A 235 -3.25 -10.52 16.61
CA LYS A 235 -4.13 -11.15 17.62
C LYS A 235 -4.86 -10.14 18.51
N ILE A 236 -4.29 -8.97 18.76
CA ILE A 236 -4.98 -7.89 19.48
C ILE A 236 -6.12 -7.33 18.60
N LEU A 237 -5.84 -7.10 17.32
CA LEU A 237 -6.82 -6.61 16.34
C LEU A 237 -7.96 -7.61 16.06
N GLU A 238 -7.77 -8.89 16.38
CA GLU A 238 -8.82 -9.91 16.31
C GLU A 238 -9.74 -9.92 17.56
N LYS A 239 -9.33 -9.29 18.64
CA LYS A 239 -10.10 -9.27 19.90
C LYS A 239 -10.96 -8.02 20.05
N ASN A 240 -10.62 -6.98 19.32
CA ASN A 240 -11.32 -5.70 19.32
C ASN A 240 -12.45 -5.68 18.28
#